data_59acdab125da49197a11fbf6c88c5221
#
_entry.id   59acdab125da49197a11fbf6c88c5221
#
_cell.length_a   1.000
_cell.length_b   1.000
_cell.length_c   1.000
_cell.angle_alpha   90.00
_cell.angle_beta   90.00
_cell.angle_gamma   90.00
#
_symmetry.space_group_name_H-M   'P 1'
#
loop_
_entity.id
_entity.type
_entity.pdbx_description
1 polymer ?
#
loop_
_entity_poly.entity_id
_entity_poly.type
_entity_poly.pdbx_seq_one_letter_code
_entity_poly.pdbx_strand_id
1 'polypeptide(L)'
;MAGAKAIGRTIAQRLTASTQTVPHFYLTVDCNIGKLLTAREEINASAPKGKDGKPAYKLSVNDFVIKALAVALQRVPDANVSWTEGGTLKHKHSDIGVAVAL
;
A
#
# COMPACT_ATOMS: atom_id res chain seq x y z
N MET A 1 -18.29 -22.84 10.16
CA MET A 1 -17.45 -23.37 9.10
C MET A 1 -15.99 -23.33 9.49
N ALA A 2 -15.31 -24.44 9.37
CA ALA A 2 -13.91 -24.56 9.80
C ALA A 2 -12.98 -23.60 9.08
N GLY A 3 -13.17 -23.36 7.77
CA GLY A 3 -12.33 -22.47 6.99
C GLY A 3 -12.41 -21.00 7.46
N ALA A 4 -13.60 -20.48 7.73
CA ALA A 4 -13.78 -19.12 8.22
C ALA A 4 -13.19 -18.94 9.62
N LYS A 5 -13.34 -19.94 10.50
CA LYS A 5 -12.72 -19.93 11.81
C LYS A 5 -11.20 -19.99 11.75
N ALA A 6 -10.65 -20.79 10.81
CA ALA A 6 -9.20 -20.88 10.61
C ALA A 6 -8.61 -19.56 10.12
N ILE A 7 -9.28 -18.88 9.17
CA ILE A 7 -8.87 -17.57 8.67
C ILE A 7 -8.90 -16.55 9.81
N GLY A 8 -10.00 -16.49 10.57
CA GLY A 8 -10.13 -15.57 11.70
C GLY A 8 -9.07 -15.80 12.77
N ARG A 9 -8.76 -17.06 13.06
CA ARG A 9 -7.70 -17.41 14.00
C ARG A 9 -6.32 -16.94 13.51
N THR A 10 -6.02 -17.16 12.23
CA THR A 10 -4.76 -16.73 11.64
C THR A 10 -4.62 -15.21 11.68
N ILE A 11 -5.66 -14.46 11.35
CA ILE A 11 -5.67 -13.00 11.44
C ILE A 11 -5.38 -12.56 12.88
N ALA A 12 -6.09 -13.13 13.85
CA ALA A 12 -5.90 -12.80 15.26
C ALA A 12 -4.47 -13.08 15.73
N GLN A 13 -3.92 -14.24 15.39
CA GLN A 13 -2.55 -14.60 15.75
C GLN A 13 -1.52 -13.67 15.14
N ARG A 14 -1.65 -13.38 13.84
CA ARG A 14 -0.70 -12.54 13.11
C ARG A 14 -0.74 -11.08 13.58
N LEU A 15 -1.93 -10.52 13.77
CA LEU A 15 -2.07 -9.15 14.23
C LEU A 15 -1.63 -8.99 15.68
N THR A 16 -1.93 -9.94 16.54
CA THR A 16 -1.47 -9.94 17.93
C THR A 16 0.05 -10.00 17.99
N ALA A 17 0.68 -10.90 17.23
CA ALA A 17 2.14 -10.98 17.16
C ALA A 17 2.75 -9.67 16.66
N SER A 18 2.17 -9.07 15.63
CA SER A 18 2.64 -7.79 15.09
C SER A 18 2.61 -6.68 16.12
N THR A 19 1.49 -6.53 16.87
CA THR A 19 1.37 -5.46 17.86
C THR A 19 2.25 -5.68 19.10
N GLN A 20 2.57 -6.92 19.44
CA GLN A 20 3.35 -7.23 20.63
C GLN A 20 4.86 -7.31 20.38
N THR A 21 5.29 -7.68 19.17
CA THR A 21 6.70 -7.93 18.88
C THR A 21 7.36 -6.89 17.99
N VAL A 22 6.57 -6.13 17.20
CA VAL A 22 7.09 -5.10 16.30
C VAL A 22 6.97 -3.74 16.96
N PRO A 23 8.07 -2.95 17.06
CA PRO A 23 7.98 -1.60 17.62
C PRO A 23 7.22 -0.68 16.64
N HIS A 24 6.05 -0.20 17.07
CA HIS A 24 5.20 0.68 16.28
C HIS A 24 5.29 2.12 16.78
N PHE A 25 5.23 3.06 15.86
CA PHE A 25 4.95 4.46 16.16
C PHE A 25 4.09 5.03 15.03
N TYR A 26 3.42 6.14 15.29
CA TYR A 26 2.42 6.67 14.39
C TYR A 26 2.73 8.12 14.04
N LEU A 27 2.68 8.42 12.75
CA LEU A 27 2.85 9.77 12.22
C LEU A 27 1.63 10.11 11.37
N THR A 28 1.18 11.36 11.46
CA THR A 28 0.07 11.86 10.65
C THR A 28 0.50 13.12 9.94
N VAL A 29 0.17 13.21 8.66
CA VAL A 29 0.43 14.39 7.86
C VAL A 29 -0.80 14.69 7.00
N ASP A 30 -1.16 15.97 6.90
CA ASP A 30 -2.24 16.43 6.03
C ASP A 30 -1.65 16.91 4.72
N CYS A 31 -2.16 16.38 3.60
CA CYS A 31 -1.69 16.72 2.27
C CYS A 31 -2.81 17.36 1.46
N ASN A 32 -2.52 18.47 0.80
CA ASN A 32 -3.44 19.06 -0.17
C ASN A 32 -3.30 18.31 -1.50
N ILE A 33 -4.30 17.54 -1.87
CA ILE A 33 -4.30 16.71 -3.06
C ILE A 33 -5.14 17.30 -4.22
N GLY A 34 -5.48 18.60 -4.16
CA GLY A 34 -6.31 19.24 -5.19
C GLY A 34 -5.75 19.05 -6.61
N LYS A 35 -4.46 19.33 -6.80
CA LYS A 35 -3.79 19.15 -8.10
C LYS A 35 -3.72 17.69 -8.52
N LEU A 36 -3.55 16.79 -7.55
CA LEU A 36 -3.54 15.34 -7.82
C LEU A 36 -4.89 14.87 -8.33
N LEU A 37 -5.99 15.33 -7.73
CA LEU A 37 -7.34 14.98 -8.18
C LEU A 37 -7.59 15.45 -9.61
N THR A 38 -7.17 16.68 -9.94
CA THR A 38 -7.28 17.21 -11.31
C THR A 38 -6.44 16.39 -12.29
N ALA A 39 -5.20 16.08 -11.95
CA ALA A 39 -4.32 15.27 -12.80
C ALA A 39 -4.90 13.87 -13.02
N ARG A 40 -5.46 13.27 -11.99
CA ARG A 40 -6.11 11.96 -12.08
C ARG A 40 -7.26 11.98 -13.10
N GLU A 41 -8.12 12.98 -13.04
CA GLU A 41 -9.23 13.12 -13.98
C GLU A 41 -8.72 13.26 -15.41
N GLU A 42 -7.71 14.07 -15.65
CA GLU A 42 -7.12 14.27 -16.96
C GLU A 42 -6.50 12.97 -17.51
N ILE A 43 -5.75 12.24 -16.70
CA ILE A 43 -5.13 10.98 -17.08
C ILE A 43 -6.20 9.94 -17.42
N ASN A 44 -7.23 9.82 -16.59
CA ASN A 44 -8.33 8.88 -16.82
C ASN A 44 -9.11 9.22 -18.10
N ALA A 45 -9.32 10.50 -18.36
CA ALA A 45 -9.99 10.94 -19.60
C ALA A 45 -9.17 10.61 -20.86
N SER A 46 -7.85 10.56 -20.74
CA SER A 46 -6.93 10.24 -21.86
C SER A 46 -6.64 8.76 -22.00
N ALA A 47 -7.16 7.91 -21.11
CA ALA A 47 -6.87 6.47 -21.13
C ALA A 47 -7.29 5.85 -22.47
N PRO A 48 -6.45 5.02 -23.10
CA PRO A 48 -6.81 4.33 -24.33
C PRO A 48 -8.03 3.45 -24.11
N LYS A 49 -8.90 3.40 -25.10
CA LYS A 49 -10.08 2.53 -25.07
C LYS A 49 -9.74 1.18 -25.67
N GLY A 50 -10.19 0.12 -25.01
CA GLY A 50 -10.08 -1.24 -25.53
C GLY A 50 -11.09 -1.54 -26.63
N LYS A 51 -11.07 -2.77 -27.12
CA LYS A 51 -11.99 -3.25 -28.18
C LYS A 51 -13.47 -3.16 -27.80
N ASP A 52 -13.75 -3.19 -26.49
CA ASP A 52 -15.11 -3.08 -25.94
C ASP A 52 -15.56 -1.62 -25.76
N GLY A 53 -14.75 -0.64 -26.16
CA GLY A 53 -15.03 0.78 -25.99
C GLY A 53 -14.82 1.29 -24.58
N LYS A 54 -14.38 0.44 -23.65
CA LYS A 54 -14.09 0.83 -22.26
C LYS A 54 -12.65 1.26 -22.12
N PRO A 55 -12.33 2.19 -21.17
CA PRO A 55 -10.96 2.57 -20.92
C PRO A 55 -10.11 1.36 -20.53
N ALA A 56 -8.87 1.32 -21.00
CA ALA A 56 -7.93 0.25 -20.67
C ALA A 56 -7.60 0.22 -19.18
N TYR A 57 -7.67 1.37 -18.51
CA TYR A 57 -7.45 1.50 -17.07
C TYR A 57 -8.23 2.69 -16.52
N LYS A 58 -8.44 2.67 -15.22
CA LYS A 58 -9.00 3.79 -14.46
C LYS A 58 -8.19 3.91 -13.17
N LEU A 59 -7.44 4.98 -13.04
CA LEU A 59 -6.63 5.22 -11.85
C LEU A 59 -7.49 5.69 -10.69
N SER A 60 -7.30 5.10 -9.53
CA SER A 60 -7.88 5.55 -8.27
C SER A 60 -6.90 6.48 -7.56
N VAL A 61 -7.37 7.23 -6.57
CA VAL A 61 -6.49 8.02 -5.70
C VAL A 61 -5.48 7.11 -5.00
N ASN A 62 -5.90 5.92 -4.59
CA ASN A 62 -5.02 4.96 -3.91
C ASN A 62 -3.85 4.52 -4.78
N ASP A 63 -4.02 4.43 -6.10
CA ASP A 63 -2.91 4.10 -7.01
C ASP A 63 -1.79 5.13 -6.91
N PHE A 64 -2.13 6.42 -6.77
CA PHE A 64 -1.15 7.48 -6.57
C PHE A 64 -0.49 7.38 -5.19
N VAL A 65 -1.24 7.02 -4.15
CA VAL A 65 -0.69 6.84 -2.81
C VAL A 65 0.33 5.68 -2.80
N ILE A 66 0.00 4.57 -3.45
CA ILE A 66 0.90 3.42 -3.57
C ILE A 66 2.19 3.82 -4.29
N LYS A 67 2.07 4.53 -5.41
CA LYS A 67 3.23 5.00 -6.17
C LYS A 67 4.07 5.98 -5.37
N ALA A 68 3.43 6.92 -4.70
CA ALA A 68 4.13 7.89 -3.85
C ALA A 68 4.90 7.20 -2.72
N LEU A 69 4.30 6.20 -2.08
CA LEU A 69 4.96 5.43 -1.03
C LEU A 69 6.17 4.68 -1.58
N ALA A 70 6.02 4.03 -2.74
CA ALA A 70 7.11 3.31 -3.37
C ALA A 70 8.30 4.22 -3.70
N VAL A 71 8.04 5.40 -4.25
CA VAL A 71 9.06 6.40 -4.55
C VAL A 71 9.71 6.92 -3.27
N ALA A 72 8.91 7.19 -2.24
CA ALA A 72 9.41 7.68 -0.95
C ALA A 72 10.37 6.67 -0.31
N LEU A 73 10.04 5.37 -0.36
CA LEU A 73 10.90 4.32 0.18
C LEU A 73 12.25 4.22 -0.57
N GLN A 74 12.27 4.54 -1.86
CA GLN A 74 13.53 4.61 -2.62
C GLN A 74 14.36 5.84 -2.26
N ARG A 75 13.71 6.96 -1.93
CA ARG A 75 14.38 8.19 -1.53
C ARG A 75 14.86 8.18 -0.08
N VAL A 76 14.22 7.39 0.77
CA VAL A 76 14.54 7.26 2.20
C VAL A 76 14.76 5.78 2.51
N PRO A 77 15.90 5.21 2.10
CA PRO A 77 16.15 3.77 2.26
C PRO A 77 16.09 3.28 3.70
N ASP A 78 16.41 4.13 4.66
CA ASP A 78 16.38 3.75 6.08
C ASP A 78 14.95 3.53 6.60
N ALA A 79 13.92 3.99 5.88
CA ALA A 79 12.53 3.69 6.20
C ALA A 79 12.06 2.35 5.61
N ASN A 80 12.80 1.81 4.63
CA ASN A 80 12.45 0.55 3.95
C ASN A 80 13.20 -0.62 4.57
N VAL A 81 12.90 -0.89 5.82
CA VAL A 81 13.60 -1.89 6.62
C VAL A 81 12.62 -2.74 7.42
N SER A 82 13.07 -3.92 7.81
CA SER A 82 12.35 -4.79 8.74
C SER A 82 13.22 -5.06 9.95
N TRP A 83 12.63 -4.96 11.13
CA TRP A 83 13.31 -5.34 12.36
C TRP A 83 13.27 -6.86 12.52
N THR A 84 14.43 -7.43 12.83
CA THR A 84 14.57 -8.86 13.14
C THR A 84 15.45 -9.01 14.37
N GLU A 85 15.40 -10.17 15.02
CA GLU A 85 16.25 -10.45 16.16
C GLU A 85 17.74 -10.40 15.82
N GLY A 86 18.09 -10.71 14.57
CA GLY A 86 19.46 -10.64 14.08
C GLY A 86 19.92 -9.26 13.64
N GLY A 87 19.02 -8.28 13.68
CA GLY A 87 19.31 -6.91 13.26
C GLY A 87 18.27 -6.36 12.28
N THR A 88 18.56 -5.21 11.72
CA THR A 88 17.68 -4.56 10.74
C THR A 88 17.96 -5.06 9.35
N LEU A 89 16.94 -5.55 8.68
CA LEU A 89 16.99 -6.00 7.29
C LEU A 89 16.59 -4.87 6.36
N LYS A 90 17.50 -4.42 5.51
CA LYS A 90 17.23 -3.38 4.50
C LYS A 90 16.77 -4.02 3.20
N HIS A 91 15.66 -3.50 2.65
CA HIS A 91 15.10 -3.96 1.40
C HIS A 91 15.58 -3.10 0.25
N LYS A 92 15.87 -3.70 -0.90
CA LYS A 92 16.31 -2.98 -2.11
C LYS A 92 15.13 -2.48 -2.93
N HIS A 93 14.03 -3.23 -2.91
CA HIS A 93 12.83 -2.93 -3.71
C HIS A 93 11.72 -2.41 -2.82
N SER A 94 10.86 -1.59 -3.40
CA SER A 94 9.66 -1.12 -2.71
C SER A 94 8.53 -2.10 -2.94
N ASP A 95 8.26 -2.96 -1.98
CA ASP A 95 7.15 -3.91 -2.00
C ASP A 95 6.01 -3.36 -1.16
N ILE A 96 4.90 -3.04 -1.80
CA ILE A 96 3.76 -2.40 -1.15
C ILE A 96 2.62 -3.39 -1.01
N GLY A 97 2.28 -3.72 0.22
CA GLY A 97 1.11 -4.53 0.52
C GLY A 97 -0.15 -3.68 0.61
N VAL A 98 -1.23 -4.15 0.03
CA VAL A 98 -2.52 -3.46 0.07
C VAL A 98 -3.58 -4.42 0.60
N ALA A 99 -4.29 -4.00 1.65
CA ALA A 99 -5.39 -4.77 2.18
C ALA A 99 -6.59 -4.64 1.26
N VAL A 100 -7.14 -5.76 0.84
CA VAL A 100 -8.29 -5.82 -0.07
C VAL A 100 -9.37 -6.68 0.56
N ALA A 101 -10.57 -6.12 0.71
CA ALA A 101 -11.73 -6.88 1.16
C ALA A 101 -12.26 -7.74 0.00
N LEU A 102 -12.52 -9.00 0.28
CA LEU A 102 -13.08 -9.94 -0.69
C LEU A 102 -14.56 -10.22 -0.40
#